data_3a7381687e447df0664fd7e11b8ec123
#
_entry.id   3a7381687e447df0664fd7e11b8ec123
#
_cell.length_a   1.000
_cell.length_b   1.000
_cell.length_c   1.000
_cell.angle_alpha   90.00
_cell.angle_beta   90.00
_cell.angle_gamma   90.00
#
_symmetry.space_group_name_H-M   'P 1'
#
loop_
_entity.id
_entity.type
_entity.pdbx_description
1 polymer ?
#
loop_
_entity_poly.entity_id
_entity_poly.type
_entity_poly.pdbx_seq_one_letter_code
_entity_poly.pdbx_strand_id
1 'polypeptide(L)'
;QPNSCRDLAGRKLLFSINKNNDLAWIREWAEFHAKIHGTDAVILVDNGSTRYEPAEILATLQAIPAIAHAAVPSWPYSFGPIDPAVRKDPYWARFLQIGSMSMILRRYGELCYGLLDTDIDELAGTHSGRSIYDLAHDSKGGLIVFRGTWIEATGPGARHRDFTHKLADPKAALSPQRKWALDPSRPWVRRLSVHPYWHWVQGRALFSKSMPEDALYWHFKGINTNWKAQRTAAPAGPVVEDARLAKTFAGLAP
;
A
#
# COMPACT_ATOMS: atom_id res chain seq x y z
N GLN A 1 -10.80 5.24 -20.61
CA GLN A 1 -10.58 6.45 -19.81
C GLN A 1 -9.35 7.20 -20.32
N PRO A 2 -9.31 8.54 -20.25
CA PRO A 2 -8.15 9.32 -20.67
C PRO A 2 -6.91 9.00 -19.84
N ASN A 3 -5.74 9.32 -20.36
CA ASN A 3 -4.48 9.25 -19.63
C ASN A 3 -4.36 10.50 -18.74
N SER A 4 -4.28 10.31 -17.43
CA SER A 4 -4.21 11.39 -16.43
C SER A 4 -2.80 11.60 -15.86
N CYS A 5 -1.75 11.08 -16.48
CA CYS A 5 -0.37 11.25 -15.99
C CYS A 5 0.01 12.73 -15.83
N ARG A 6 -0.48 13.62 -16.72
CA ARG A 6 -0.16 15.05 -16.64
C ARG A 6 -0.79 15.72 -15.42
N ASP A 7 -1.98 15.28 -15.02
CA ASP A 7 -2.70 15.83 -13.86
C ASP A 7 -2.00 15.47 -12.54
N LEU A 8 -1.23 14.36 -12.57
CA LEU A 8 -0.48 13.86 -11.42
C LEU A 8 1.03 14.13 -11.53
N ALA A 9 1.47 14.97 -12.45
CA ALA A 9 2.88 15.29 -12.59
C ALA A 9 3.47 15.87 -11.29
N GLY A 10 4.57 15.29 -10.81
CA GLY A 10 5.23 15.69 -9.57
C GLY A 10 4.55 15.27 -8.27
N ARG A 11 3.39 14.60 -8.32
CA ARG A 11 2.64 14.16 -7.13
C ARG A 11 3.27 12.95 -6.45
N LYS A 12 3.06 12.82 -5.14
CA LYS A 12 3.39 11.65 -4.33
C LYS A 12 2.18 10.71 -4.32
N LEU A 13 2.21 9.70 -5.18
CA LEU A 13 1.06 8.83 -5.45
C LEU A 13 1.05 7.61 -4.54
N LEU A 14 -0.01 7.49 -3.74
CA LEU A 14 -0.38 6.29 -3.00
C LEU A 14 -1.43 5.51 -3.80
N PHE A 15 -1.29 4.18 -3.87
CA PHE A 15 -2.30 3.38 -4.58
C PHE A 15 -2.50 2.00 -3.96
N SER A 16 -3.68 1.45 -4.19
CA SER A 16 -4.06 0.10 -3.77
C SER A 16 -5.23 -0.44 -4.60
N ILE A 17 -5.59 -1.70 -4.31
CA ILE A 17 -6.81 -2.34 -4.79
C ILE A 17 -7.76 -2.48 -3.60
N ASN A 18 -9.02 -2.14 -3.80
CA ASN A 18 -10.05 -2.18 -2.78
C ASN A 18 -11.16 -3.19 -3.13
N LYS A 19 -11.65 -3.89 -2.12
CA LYS A 19 -12.93 -4.58 -2.16
C LYS A 19 -13.54 -4.62 -0.77
N ASN A 20 -14.63 -3.90 -0.57
CA ASN A 20 -15.42 -3.92 0.67
C ASN A 20 -14.65 -3.54 1.95
N ASN A 21 -13.49 -2.84 1.87
CA ASN A 21 -12.88 -2.27 3.05
C ASN A 21 -13.77 -1.17 3.64
N ASP A 22 -13.78 -1.01 4.95
CA ASP A 22 -14.52 0.06 5.59
C ASP A 22 -14.02 1.44 5.10
N LEU A 23 -14.93 2.37 4.83
CA LEU A 23 -14.58 3.72 4.38
C LEU A 23 -13.72 4.46 5.42
N ALA A 24 -13.94 4.19 6.71
CA ALA A 24 -13.11 4.74 7.78
C ALA A 24 -11.66 4.23 7.72
N TRP A 25 -11.44 2.97 7.31
CA TRP A 25 -10.09 2.43 7.10
C TRP A 25 -9.40 3.08 5.90
N ILE A 26 -10.13 3.25 4.80
CA ILE A 26 -9.63 3.92 3.60
C ILE A 26 -9.22 5.35 3.92
N ARG A 27 -10.06 6.07 4.67
CA ARG A 27 -9.76 7.43 5.10
C ARG A 27 -8.50 7.49 5.97
N GLU A 28 -8.43 6.69 7.02
CA GLU A 28 -7.30 6.69 7.96
C GLU A 28 -5.99 6.29 7.30
N TRP A 29 -6.03 5.31 6.38
CA TRP A 29 -4.90 4.90 5.56
C TRP A 29 -4.37 6.06 4.68
N ALA A 30 -5.23 6.78 4.00
CA ALA A 30 -4.85 7.91 3.17
C ALA A 30 -4.35 9.10 4.01
N GLU A 31 -5.05 9.45 5.12
CA GLU A 31 -4.65 10.51 6.05
C GLU A 31 -3.28 10.23 6.67
N PHE A 32 -3.01 8.98 7.07
CA PHE A 32 -1.71 8.58 7.59
C PHE A 32 -0.58 8.86 6.61
N HIS A 33 -0.70 8.33 5.39
CA HIS A 33 0.34 8.50 4.38
C HIS A 33 0.49 9.95 3.92
N ALA A 34 -0.60 10.71 3.89
CA ALA A 34 -0.56 12.14 3.62
C ALA A 34 0.27 12.89 4.68
N LYS A 35 0.03 12.59 5.96
CA LYS A 35 0.69 13.30 7.08
C LYS A 35 2.14 12.87 7.26
N ILE A 36 2.45 11.57 7.08
CA ILE A 36 3.81 11.04 7.32
C ILE A 36 4.72 11.20 6.11
N HIS A 37 4.19 11.04 4.90
CA HIS A 37 5.00 11.01 3.68
C HIS A 37 4.72 12.16 2.71
N GLY A 38 3.74 13.00 3.01
CA GLY A 38 3.31 14.06 2.10
C GLY A 38 2.60 13.51 0.85
N THR A 39 1.94 12.35 0.98
CA THR A 39 1.06 11.83 -0.08
C THR A 39 0.00 12.88 -0.42
N ASP A 40 -0.13 13.21 -1.68
CA ASP A 40 -1.07 14.23 -2.16
C ASP A 40 -1.92 13.74 -3.35
N ALA A 41 -1.72 12.50 -3.77
CA ALA A 41 -2.53 11.81 -4.77
C ALA A 41 -2.85 10.38 -4.35
N VAL A 42 -4.09 9.93 -4.58
CA VAL A 42 -4.53 8.56 -4.27
C VAL A 42 -5.26 7.97 -5.46
N ILE A 43 -4.83 6.78 -5.89
CA ILE A 43 -5.57 5.97 -6.88
C ILE A 43 -5.97 4.66 -6.20
N LEU A 44 -7.26 4.47 -5.96
CA LEU A 44 -7.80 3.28 -5.33
C LEU A 44 -8.69 2.52 -6.32
N VAL A 45 -8.18 1.39 -6.82
CA VAL A 45 -8.93 0.56 -7.78
C VAL A 45 -10.01 -0.21 -7.06
N ASP A 46 -11.27 0.04 -7.35
CA ASP A 46 -12.38 -0.72 -6.78
C ASP A 46 -12.63 -2.00 -7.57
N ASN A 47 -12.50 -3.14 -6.90
CA ASN A 47 -12.69 -4.45 -7.48
C ASN A 47 -14.13 -4.99 -7.29
N GLY A 48 -15.11 -4.15 -7.57
CA GLY A 48 -16.53 -4.50 -7.45
C GLY A 48 -16.95 -4.68 -5.99
N SER A 49 -16.79 -3.64 -5.20
CA SER A 49 -17.38 -3.54 -3.86
C SER A 49 -18.90 -3.62 -3.93
N THR A 50 -19.51 -4.21 -2.91
CA THR A 50 -20.96 -4.41 -2.79
C THR A 50 -21.56 -3.70 -1.58
N ARG A 51 -20.71 -3.08 -0.75
CA ARG A 51 -21.12 -2.37 0.48
C ARG A 51 -21.34 -0.88 0.25
N TYR A 52 -20.83 -0.33 -0.82
CA TYR A 52 -20.90 1.07 -1.21
C TYR A 52 -20.53 1.22 -2.69
N GLU A 53 -20.80 2.38 -3.25
CA GLU A 53 -20.44 2.72 -4.62
C GLU A 53 -19.02 3.35 -4.69
N PRO A 54 -18.31 3.24 -5.83
CA PRO A 54 -17.01 3.91 -6.02
C PRO A 54 -17.03 5.41 -5.76
N ALA A 55 -18.18 6.07 -5.95
CA ALA A 55 -18.35 7.49 -5.66
C ALA A 55 -18.22 7.82 -4.16
N GLU A 56 -18.63 6.91 -3.27
CA GLU A 56 -18.50 7.10 -1.82
C GLU A 56 -17.04 6.97 -1.37
N ILE A 57 -16.28 6.07 -2.00
CA ILE A 57 -14.81 6.00 -1.79
C ILE A 57 -14.17 7.32 -2.25
N LEU A 58 -14.53 7.80 -3.44
CA LEU A 58 -14.00 9.04 -3.99
C LEU A 58 -14.30 10.23 -3.07
N ALA A 59 -15.54 10.37 -2.60
CA ALA A 59 -15.93 11.42 -1.67
C ALA A 59 -15.13 11.34 -0.35
N THR A 60 -14.90 10.11 0.17
CA THR A 60 -14.09 9.87 1.38
C THR A 60 -12.67 10.39 1.20
N LEU A 61 -12.03 10.11 0.06
CA LEU A 61 -10.67 10.55 -0.24
C LEU A 61 -10.60 12.07 -0.48
N GLN A 62 -11.55 12.63 -1.21
CA GLN A 62 -11.63 14.07 -1.49
C GLN A 62 -11.91 14.92 -0.25
N ALA A 63 -12.50 14.35 0.80
CA ALA A 63 -12.71 15.01 2.08
C ALA A 63 -11.42 15.18 2.90
N ILE A 64 -10.29 14.62 2.45
CA ILE A 64 -8.97 14.75 3.11
C ILE A 64 -8.26 15.98 2.51
N PRO A 65 -8.06 17.08 3.28
CA PRO A 65 -7.52 18.33 2.72
C PRO A 65 -6.15 18.21 2.06
N ALA A 66 -5.32 17.26 2.51
CA ALA A 66 -3.99 17.02 1.97
C ALA A 66 -4.00 16.28 0.63
N ILE A 67 -5.09 15.62 0.26
CA ILE A 67 -5.22 14.87 -0.98
C ILE A 67 -5.74 15.81 -2.08
N ALA A 68 -4.82 16.28 -2.90
CA ALA A 68 -5.14 17.19 -4.00
C ALA A 68 -5.73 16.45 -5.22
N HIS A 69 -5.46 15.15 -5.36
CA HIS A 69 -6.01 14.36 -6.45
C HIS A 69 -6.41 12.96 -5.98
N ALA A 70 -7.64 12.56 -6.28
CA ALA A 70 -8.13 11.21 -6.03
C ALA A 70 -8.86 10.66 -7.25
N ALA A 71 -8.68 9.36 -7.54
CA ALA A 71 -9.49 8.66 -8.51
C ALA A 71 -9.77 7.22 -8.05
N VAL A 72 -10.97 6.74 -8.36
CA VAL A 72 -11.44 5.40 -8.00
C VAL A 72 -11.89 4.68 -9.28
N PRO A 73 -10.93 4.12 -10.06
CA PRO A 73 -11.28 3.33 -11.22
C PRO A 73 -12.02 2.05 -10.81
N SER A 74 -13.18 1.82 -11.41
CA SER A 74 -13.89 0.54 -11.25
C SER A 74 -13.22 -0.54 -12.10
N TRP A 75 -12.88 -1.67 -11.47
CA TRP A 75 -12.18 -2.80 -12.08
C TRP A 75 -12.78 -4.13 -11.62
N PRO A 76 -14.04 -4.44 -11.98
CA PRO A 76 -14.80 -5.57 -11.44
C PRO A 76 -14.42 -6.91 -12.09
N TYR A 77 -13.12 -7.16 -12.24
CA TYR A 77 -12.62 -8.42 -12.81
C TYR A 77 -12.23 -9.41 -11.71
N SER A 78 -12.25 -10.69 -12.06
CA SER A 78 -11.82 -11.75 -11.15
C SER A 78 -10.38 -11.51 -10.68
N PHE A 79 -10.14 -11.81 -9.38
CA PHE A 79 -8.82 -11.65 -8.77
C PHE A 79 -7.75 -12.50 -9.48
N GLY A 80 -8.13 -13.68 -9.93
CA GLY A 80 -7.27 -14.70 -10.48
C GLY A 80 -7.42 -16.01 -9.68
N PRO A 81 -6.89 -17.12 -10.16
CA PRO A 81 -7.01 -18.40 -9.48
C PRO A 81 -6.28 -18.38 -8.13
N ILE A 82 -6.94 -18.94 -7.11
CA ILE A 82 -6.38 -19.13 -5.76
C ILE A 82 -5.65 -20.48 -5.67
N ASP A 83 -5.79 -21.33 -6.67
CA ASP A 83 -5.20 -22.66 -6.72
C ASP A 83 -3.66 -22.62 -6.51
N PRO A 84 -3.13 -23.38 -5.54
CA PRO A 84 -1.69 -23.48 -5.31
C PRO A 84 -0.89 -23.98 -6.52
N ALA A 85 -1.50 -24.78 -7.41
CA ALA A 85 -0.84 -25.31 -8.60
C ALA A 85 -0.47 -24.20 -9.59
N VAL A 86 -1.28 -23.15 -9.72
CA VAL A 86 -1.02 -22.01 -10.62
C VAL A 86 -0.40 -20.81 -9.92
N ARG A 87 -0.19 -20.86 -8.60
CA ARG A 87 0.43 -19.75 -7.84
C ARG A 87 1.86 -19.43 -8.26
N LYS A 88 2.55 -20.35 -8.89
CA LYS A 88 3.93 -20.15 -9.37
C LYS A 88 4.00 -19.25 -10.58
N ASP A 89 2.91 -19.17 -11.36
CA ASP A 89 2.84 -18.27 -12.50
C ASP A 89 2.19 -16.94 -12.07
N PRO A 90 2.94 -15.83 -11.98
CA PRO A 90 2.42 -14.55 -11.53
C PRO A 90 1.34 -13.99 -12.46
N TYR A 91 1.38 -14.27 -13.77
CA TYR A 91 0.43 -13.75 -14.74
C TYR A 91 -0.95 -14.38 -14.58
N TRP A 92 -1.02 -15.67 -14.34
CA TRP A 92 -2.27 -16.39 -14.16
C TRP A 92 -2.87 -16.17 -12.76
N ALA A 93 -2.03 -16.31 -11.73
CA ALA A 93 -2.50 -16.24 -10.35
C ALA A 93 -2.77 -14.81 -9.86
N ARG A 94 -2.28 -13.78 -10.55
CA ARG A 94 -2.31 -12.38 -10.09
C ARG A 94 -2.79 -11.41 -11.15
N PHE A 95 -3.64 -11.88 -12.04
CA PHE A 95 -4.17 -11.11 -13.16
C PHE A 95 -4.70 -9.73 -12.75
N LEU A 96 -5.56 -9.68 -11.74
CA LEU A 96 -6.14 -8.43 -11.26
C LEU A 96 -5.04 -7.44 -10.85
N GLN A 97 -4.07 -7.89 -10.07
CA GLN A 97 -3.00 -7.05 -9.56
C GLN A 97 -2.09 -6.54 -10.66
N ILE A 98 -1.60 -7.42 -11.51
CA ILE A 98 -0.70 -7.04 -12.60
C ILE A 98 -1.40 -6.07 -13.56
N GLY A 99 -2.65 -6.36 -13.91
CA GLY A 99 -3.44 -5.53 -14.81
C GLY A 99 -3.72 -4.14 -14.25
N SER A 100 -4.28 -4.08 -13.03
CA SER A 100 -4.64 -2.81 -12.40
C SER A 100 -3.42 -1.96 -12.04
N MET A 101 -2.35 -2.56 -11.48
CA MET A 101 -1.15 -1.83 -11.11
C MET A 101 -0.35 -1.36 -12.33
N SER A 102 -0.32 -2.16 -13.41
CA SER A 102 0.25 -1.71 -14.68
C SER A 102 -0.54 -0.55 -15.28
N MET A 103 -1.86 -0.59 -15.19
CA MET A 103 -2.74 0.51 -15.58
C MET A 103 -2.47 1.76 -14.73
N ILE A 104 -2.34 1.62 -13.41
CA ILE A 104 -1.99 2.74 -12.53
C ILE A 104 -0.67 3.36 -12.94
N LEU A 105 0.38 2.56 -13.11
CA LEU A 105 1.69 3.05 -13.53
C LEU A 105 1.59 3.84 -14.84
N ARG A 106 0.90 3.30 -15.85
CA ARG A 106 0.88 3.88 -17.21
C ARG A 106 -0.08 5.05 -17.38
N ARG A 107 -1.19 5.08 -16.66
CA ARG A 107 -2.22 6.11 -16.83
C ARG A 107 -2.17 7.23 -15.80
N TYR A 108 -1.52 6.98 -14.68
CA TYR A 108 -1.49 7.93 -13.56
C TYR A 108 -0.05 8.22 -13.09
N GLY A 109 0.81 7.18 -13.03
CA GLY A 109 2.04 7.22 -12.27
C GLY A 109 3.29 7.69 -13.00
N GLU A 110 3.34 7.65 -14.34
CA GLU A 110 4.59 7.86 -15.11
C GLU A 110 5.26 9.22 -14.89
N LEU A 111 4.50 10.24 -14.55
CA LEU A 111 4.99 11.60 -14.30
C LEU A 111 4.96 12.00 -12.82
N CYS A 112 4.56 11.09 -11.94
CA CYS A 112 4.59 11.33 -10.49
C CYS A 112 6.03 11.51 -9.99
N TYR A 113 6.17 12.17 -8.84
CA TYR A 113 7.42 12.21 -8.08
C TYR A 113 7.78 10.82 -7.54
N GLY A 114 6.79 10.06 -7.07
CA GLY A 114 6.97 8.72 -6.57
C GLY A 114 5.65 7.96 -6.47
N LEU A 115 5.75 6.63 -6.47
CA LEU A 115 4.63 5.71 -6.26
C LEU A 115 4.88 4.89 -5.00
N LEU A 116 3.85 4.71 -4.18
CA LEU A 116 3.86 3.85 -3.00
C LEU A 116 2.75 2.81 -3.10
N ASP A 117 3.13 1.54 -3.00
CA ASP A 117 2.22 0.40 -2.95
C ASP A 117 2.03 -0.06 -1.50
N THR A 118 0.82 0.11 -0.95
CA THR A 118 0.40 -0.48 0.33
C THR A 118 -1.06 -0.87 0.28
N ASP A 119 -1.42 -1.98 0.91
CA ASP A 119 -2.82 -2.37 1.08
C ASP A 119 -3.49 -1.49 2.15
N ILE A 120 -4.84 -1.51 2.20
CA ILE A 120 -5.59 -0.70 3.18
C ILE A 120 -5.27 -1.10 4.62
N ASP A 121 -4.91 -2.36 4.85
CA ASP A 121 -4.48 -2.88 6.14
C ASP A 121 -2.97 -2.70 6.42
N GLU A 122 -2.31 -1.80 5.68
CA GLU A 122 -0.86 -1.56 5.79
C GLU A 122 -0.54 -0.07 5.87
N LEU A 123 0.31 0.31 6.81
CA LEU A 123 0.81 1.68 6.95
C LEU A 123 2.34 1.66 6.79
N ALA A 124 2.85 2.40 5.81
CA ALA A 124 4.29 2.54 5.60
C ALA A 124 4.90 3.59 6.55
N GLY A 125 6.14 3.38 6.97
CA GLY A 125 6.86 4.30 7.84
C GLY A 125 8.35 4.29 7.57
N THR A 126 9.06 5.21 8.22
CA THR A 126 10.52 5.28 8.19
C THR A 126 11.07 5.47 9.59
N HIS A 127 12.32 5.05 9.80
CA HIS A 127 13.02 5.25 11.08
C HIS A 127 13.45 6.69 11.27
N SER A 128 13.85 7.34 10.20
CA SER A 128 14.38 8.71 10.19
C SER A 128 13.31 9.80 10.18
N GLY A 129 12.04 9.45 9.88
CA GLY A 129 10.97 10.42 9.60
C GLY A 129 11.02 11.00 8.19
N ARG A 130 11.95 10.59 7.34
CA ARG A 130 11.99 10.98 5.93
C ARG A 130 10.81 10.36 5.18
N SER A 131 10.34 11.04 4.15
CA SER A 131 9.31 10.48 3.27
C SER A 131 9.82 9.23 2.55
N ILE A 132 8.97 8.21 2.45
CA ILE A 132 9.30 6.97 1.75
C ILE A 132 9.50 7.21 0.25
N TYR A 133 8.84 8.21 -0.32
CA TYR A 133 9.04 8.63 -1.71
C TYR A 133 10.44 9.22 -1.92
N ASP A 134 10.94 10.00 -0.94
CA ASP A 134 12.27 10.59 -1.00
C ASP A 134 13.35 9.50 -0.90
N LEU A 135 13.12 8.47 -0.06
CA LEU A 135 14.01 7.30 -0.02
C LEU A 135 14.06 6.56 -1.36
N ALA A 136 12.93 6.44 -2.05
CA ALA A 136 12.91 5.83 -3.38
C ALA A 136 13.63 6.71 -4.41
N HIS A 137 13.36 8.02 -4.39
CA HIS A 137 13.98 8.98 -5.29
C HIS A 137 15.50 9.01 -5.15
N ASP A 138 16.01 9.02 -3.93
CA ASP A 138 17.47 9.09 -3.64
C ASP A 138 18.15 7.73 -3.85
N SER A 139 17.39 6.63 -3.94
CA SER A 139 18.00 5.33 -4.19
C SER A 139 18.57 5.26 -5.61
N LYS A 140 19.74 4.61 -5.76
CA LYS A 140 20.45 4.50 -7.05
C LYS A 140 19.58 4.02 -8.19
N GLY A 141 18.68 3.08 -7.91
CA GLY A 141 17.82 2.47 -8.93
C GLY A 141 16.39 3.01 -8.98
N GLY A 142 16.01 3.88 -8.04
CA GLY A 142 14.66 4.41 -7.94
C GLY A 142 13.62 3.43 -7.38
N LEU A 143 14.02 2.22 -6.99
CA LEU A 143 13.14 1.22 -6.39
C LEU A 143 13.64 0.81 -5.02
N ILE A 144 12.84 1.07 -3.99
CA ILE A 144 13.07 0.53 -2.65
C ILE A 144 12.04 -0.56 -2.35
N VAL A 145 12.48 -1.57 -1.61
CA VAL A 145 11.65 -2.67 -1.14
C VAL A 145 11.85 -2.79 0.36
N PHE A 146 10.79 -2.89 1.12
CA PHE A 146 10.88 -2.90 2.58
C PHE A 146 9.99 -3.99 3.19
N ARG A 147 10.33 -4.36 4.44
CA ARG A 147 9.65 -5.44 5.18
C ARG A 147 8.60 -4.87 6.11
N GLY A 148 7.64 -5.71 6.45
CA GLY A 148 6.58 -5.39 7.39
C GLY A 148 6.70 -6.10 8.72
N THR A 149 5.98 -5.54 9.69
CA THR A 149 5.73 -6.13 10.99
C THR A 149 4.23 -6.33 11.16
N TRP A 150 3.81 -7.52 11.57
CA TRP A 150 2.43 -7.80 11.92
C TRP A 150 2.03 -7.04 13.18
N ILE A 151 0.91 -6.33 13.10
CA ILE A 151 0.24 -5.72 14.24
C ILE A 151 -0.96 -6.58 14.59
N GLU A 152 -0.99 -7.05 15.82
CA GLU A 152 -1.95 -8.01 16.32
C GLU A 152 -3.30 -7.34 16.62
N ALA A 153 -4.39 -8.09 16.44
CA ALA A 153 -5.72 -7.69 16.87
C ALA A 153 -5.89 -7.99 18.38
N THR A 154 -5.44 -7.08 19.24
CA THR A 154 -5.36 -7.28 20.69
C THR A 154 -6.64 -6.91 21.46
N GLY A 155 -7.74 -6.70 20.76
CA GLY A 155 -9.02 -6.34 21.38
C GLY A 155 -10.02 -5.80 20.37
N PRO A 156 -11.16 -5.32 20.83
CA PRO A 156 -12.09 -4.63 19.97
C PRO A 156 -11.45 -3.33 19.46
N GLY A 157 -11.45 -3.15 18.16
CA GLY A 157 -10.94 -1.95 17.53
C GLY A 157 -11.59 -1.80 16.16
N ALA A 158 -11.80 -0.56 15.74
CA ALA A 158 -12.42 -0.24 14.47
C ALA A 158 -11.50 0.51 13.51
N ARG A 159 -10.31 0.90 13.98
CA ARG A 159 -9.35 1.74 13.25
C ARG A 159 -7.92 1.25 13.44
N HIS A 160 -7.02 1.65 12.55
CA HIS A 160 -5.59 1.30 12.66
C HIS A 160 -4.99 1.73 14.00
N ARG A 161 -5.34 2.93 14.47
CA ARG A 161 -4.83 3.48 15.75
C ARG A 161 -5.22 2.70 17.00
N ASP A 162 -6.21 1.82 16.92
CA ASP A 162 -6.64 0.97 18.02
C ASP A 162 -5.69 -0.21 18.25
N PHE A 163 -4.78 -0.47 17.31
CA PHE A 163 -3.87 -1.60 17.34
C PHE A 163 -2.42 -1.12 17.30
N THR A 164 -1.67 -1.34 18.36
CA THR A 164 -0.26 -0.93 18.46
C THR A 164 0.66 -2.06 18.88
N HIS A 165 0.14 -3.28 19.08
CA HIS A 165 0.89 -4.41 19.62
C HIS A 165 1.31 -5.40 18.53
N LYS A 166 2.49 -5.96 18.70
CA LYS A 166 3.06 -7.05 17.87
C LYS A 166 3.46 -8.22 18.74
N LEU A 167 3.72 -9.39 18.15
CA LEU A 167 4.28 -10.49 18.90
C LEU A 167 5.66 -10.10 19.46
N ALA A 168 5.94 -10.57 20.70
CA ALA A 168 7.20 -10.31 21.38
C ALA A 168 8.39 -11.00 20.68
N ASP A 169 8.17 -12.17 20.04
CA ASP A 169 9.17 -12.81 19.19
C ASP A 169 9.33 -12.02 17.88
N PRO A 170 10.49 -11.40 17.63
CA PRO A 170 10.72 -10.61 16.43
C PRO A 170 10.57 -11.39 15.13
N LYS A 171 10.86 -12.69 15.12
CA LYS A 171 10.73 -13.55 13.92
C LYS A 171 9.26 -13.83 13.60
N ALA A 172 8.46 -14.12 14.62
CA ALA A 172 7.03 -14.34 14.48
C ALA A 172 6.27 -13.04 14.14
N ALA A 173 6.78 -11.89 14.56
CA ALA A 173 6.22 -10.58 14.24
C ALA A 173 6.47 -10.14 12.80
N LEU A 174 7.44 -10.75 12.07
CA LEU A 174 7.72 -10.33 10.69
C LEU A 174 6.60 -10.71 9.74
N SER A 175 6.14 -9.76 8.94
CA SER A 175 5.33 -10.04 7.75
C SER A 175 6.22 -10.70 6.69
N PRO A 176 5.84 -11.87 6.13
CA PRO A 176 6.62 -12.53 5.08
C PRO A 176 6.59 -11.75 3.77
N GLN A 177 5.65 -10.83 3.63
CA GLN A 177 5.46 -10.03 2.45
C GLN A 177 6.40 -8.82 2.42
N ARG A 178 6.52 -8.21 1.26
CA ARG A 178 7.28 -6.96 1.06
C ARG A 178 6.41 -5.97 0.35
N LYS A 179 6.68 -4.69 0.62
CA LYS A 179 6.09 -3.57 -0.12
C LYS A 179 7.20 -2.80 -0.80
N TRP A 180 6.83 -1.88 -1.67
CA TRP A 180 7.78 -1.14 -2.45
C TRP A 180 7.34 0.31 -2.67
N ALA A 181 8.34 1.17 -2.89
CA ALA A 181 8.13 2.50 -3.45
C ALA A 181 9.06 2.71 -4.64
N LEU A 182 8.58 3.47 -5.62
CA LEU A 182 9.20 3.60 -6.93
C LEU A 182 9.26 5.06 -7.37
N ASP A 183 10.44 5.48 -7.85
CA ASP A 183 10.61 6.69 -8.65
C ASP A 183 10.34 6.36 -10.12
N PRO A 184 9.22 6.80 -10.70
CA PRO A 184 8.85 6.47 -12.07
C PRO A 184 9.67 7.23 -13.12
N SER A 185 10.45 8.23 -12.74
CA SER A 185 11.31 8.98 -13.65
C SER A 185 12.48 8.15 -14.21
N ARG A 186 12.80 7.03 -13.56
CA ARG A 186 13.91 6.16 -13.97
C ARG A 186 13.68 5.57 -15.37
N PRO A 187 14.65 5.63 -16.29
CA PRO A 187 14.47 5.20 -17.68
C PRO A 187 13.98 3.75 -17.83
N TRP A 188 14.40 2.87 -16.92
CA TRP A 188 13.98 1.46 -16.97
C TRP A 188 12.48 1.25 -16.69
N VAL A 189 11.84 2.15 -15.92
CA VAL A 189 10.41 2.06 -15.58
C VAL A 189 9.53 2.26 -16.81
N ARG A 190 10.00 3.02 -17.80
CA ARG A 190 9.26 3.29 -19.05
C ARG A 190 9.17 2.10 -20.00
N ARG A 191 9.92 1.03 -19.76
CA ARG A 191 9.86 -0.18 -20.59
C ARG A 191 8.51 -0.87 -20.45
N LEU A 192 7.94 -1.31 -21.58
CA LEU A 192 6.64 -2.00 -21.59
C LEU A 192 6.66 -3.33 -20.81
N SER A 193 7.84 -3.95 -20.65
CA SER A 193 8.04 -5.17 -19.84
C SER A 193 8.04 -4.94 -18.34
N VAL A 194 7.90 -3.70 -17.86
CA VAL A 194 7.82 -3.40 -16.42
C VAL A 194 6.37 -3.48 -15.97
N HIS A 195 6.11 -4.45 -15.08
CA HIS A 195 4.79 -4.74 -14.54
C HIS A 195 4.86 -4.77 -13.00
N PRO A 196 4.37 -3.73 -12.31
CA PRO A 196 4.27 -3.76 -10.87
C PRO A 196 3.14 -4.67 -10.41
N TYR A 197 3.32 -5.29 -9.24
CA TYR A 197 2.27 -5.96 -8.48
C TYR A 197 2.59 -5.98 -6.98
N TRP A 198 1.72 -6.43 -6.11
CA TRP A 198 1.74 -6.26 -4.64
C TRP A 198 3.11 -6.28 -3.94
N HIS A 199 3.99 -7.20 -4.31
CA HIS A 199 5.21 -7.44 -3.56
C HIS A 199 6.46 -7.31 -4.42
N TRP A 200 6.28 -6.91 -5.67
CA TRP A 200 7.32 -6.97 -6.67
C TRP A 200 7.10 -6.04 -7.85
N VAL A 201 8.19 -5.67 -8.49
CA VAL A 201 8.17 -5.02 -9.80
C VAL A 201 8.86 -5.92 -10.80
N GLN A 202 8.08 -6.57 -11.66
CA GLN A 202 8.56 -7.43 -12.73
C GLN A 202 9.22 -6.60 -13.83
N GLY A 203 10.23 -7.15 -14.50
CA GLY A 203 10.93 -6.43 -15.59
C GLY A 203 11.83 -5.29 -15.12
N ARG A 204 12.03 -5.14 -13.78
CA ARG A 204 12.96 -4.14 -13.23
C ARG A 204 14.37 -4.33 -13.76
N ALA A 205 15.12 -3.22 -13.85
CA ALA A 205 16.52 -3.27 -14.25
C ALA A 205 17.36 -4.03 -13.18
N LEU A 206 18.46 -4.63 -13.63
CA LEU A 206 19.47 -5.20 -12.73
C LEU A 206 19.97 -4.09 -11.79
N PHE A 207 20.16 -4.43 -10.51
CA PHE A 207 20.61 -3.49 -9.47
C PHE A 207 19.72 -2.25 -9.23
N SER A 208 18.48 -2.22 -9.78
CA SER A 208 17.56 -1.11 -9.51
C SER A 208 16.98 -1.14 -8.09
N LYS A 209 16.91 -2.33 -7.47
CA LYS A 209 16.31 -2.53 -6.17
C LYS A 209 17.27 -2.21 -5.03
N SER A 210 16.80 -1.41 -4.07
CA SER A 210 17.42 -1.19 -2.76
C SER A 210 16.52 -1.70 -1.64
N MET A 211 17.10 -2.07 -0.50
CA MET A 211 16.37 -2.47 0.70
C MET A 211 16.90 -1.66 1.89
N PRO A 212 16.51 -0.38 1.99
CA PRO A 212 16.97 0.48 3.08
C PRO A 212 16.40 -0.03 4.41
N GLU A 213 17.25 -0.09 5.44
CA GLU A 213 16.83 -0.42 6.80
C GLU A 213 15.89 0.64 7.38
N ASP A 214 15.93 1.85 6.84
CA ASP A 214 15.10 2.97 7.25
C ASP A 214 13.62 2.76 6.96
N ALA A 215 13.27 2.06 5.88
CA ALA A 215 11.89 1.86 5.45
C ALA A 215 11.27 0.59 6.03
N LEU A 216 10.03 0.69 6.49
CA LEU A 216 9.23 -0.42 7.04
C LEU A 216 7.74 -0.23 6.72
N TYR A 217 6.90 -1.23 7.01
CA TYR A 217 5.46 -1.05 7.11
C TYR A 217 4.87 -1.88 8.26
N TRP A 218 3.74 -1.45 8.79
CA TRP A 218 2.92 -2.16 9.76
C TRP A 218 1.72 -2.80 9.06
N HIS A 219 1.49 -4.09 9.30
CA HIS A 219 0.43 -4.87 8.68
C HIS A 219 -0.59 -5.31 9.74
N PHE A 220 -1.78 -4.75 9.67
CA PHE A 220 -2.79 -4.82 10.72
C PHE A 220 -3.70 -6.03 10.56
N LYS A 221 -3.64 -7.00 11.47
CA LYS A 221 -4.56 -8.15 11.47
C LYS A 221 -5.99 -7.75 11.80
N GLY A 222 -6.19 -6.68 12.59
CA GLY A 222 -7.49 -6.16 12.97
C GLY A 222 -8.22 -5.39 11.85
N ILE A 223 -7.49 -4.92 10.84
CA ILE A 223 -8.04 -4.21 9.67
C ILE A 223 -8.14 -5.22 8.52
N ASN A 224 -9.23 -5.96 8.46
CA ASN A 224 -9.33 -7.07 7.52
C ASN A 224 -10.78 -7.43 7.18
N THR A 225 -11.06 -7.59 5.89
CA THR A 225 -12.36 -8.07 5.39
C THR A 225 -12.51 -9.59 5.45
N ASN A 226 -11.49 -10.31 5.91
CA ASN A 226 -11.44 -11.78 6.05
C ASN A 226 -11.76 -12.58 4.76
N TRP A 227 -11.61 -11.96 3.59
CA TRP A 227 -11.98 -12.59 2.33
C TRP A 227 -11.09 -13.78 1.91
N LYS A 228 -9.85 -13.83 2.39
CA LYS A 228 -8.92 -14.95 2.13
C LYS A 228 -8.77 -15.90 3.31
N ALA A 229 -8.70 -15.37 4.51
CA ALA A 229 -8.47 -16.11 5.74
C ALA A 229 -8.85 -15.23 6.92
N GLN A 230 -9.31 -15.85 8.00
CA GLN A 230 -9.55 -15.13 9.24
C GLN A 230 -8.23 -14.73 9.88
N ARG A 231 -7.99 -13.43 9.99
CA ARG A 231 -6.76 -12.86 10.57
C ARG A 231 -7.01 -12.24 11.96
N THR A 232 -8.26 -12.00 12.31
CA THR A 232 -8.69 -11.40 13.58
C THR A 232 -8.69 -12.37 14.76
N ALA A 233 -7.97 -13.50 14.65
CA ALA A 233 -7.79 -14.44 15.74
C ALA A 233 -6.93 -13.82 16.87
N ALA A 234 -7.11 -14.30 18.10
CA ALA A 234 -6.24 -13.92 19.22
C ALA A 234 -4.77 -14.14 18.88
N PRO A 235 -3.86 -13.29 19.40
CA PRO A 235 -2.42 -13.46 19.19
C PRO A 235 -1.94 -14.87 19.59
N ALA A 236 -1.06 -15.44 18.78
CA ALA A 236 -0.53 -16.79 18.97
C ALA A 236 0.54 -16.86 20.09
N GLY A 237 0.83 -15.77 20.78
CA GLY A 237 1.84 -15.69 21.83
C GLY A 237 1.85 -14.34 22.54
N PRO A 238 2.82 -14.11 23.45
CA PRO A 238 2.96 -12.83 24.12
C PRO A 238 3.09 -11.66 23.15
N VAL A 239 2.45 -10.55 23.48
CA VAL A 239 2.50 -9.31 22.69
C VAL A 239 3.23 -8.21 23.46
N VAL A 240 3.86 -7.32 22.69
CA VAL A 240 4.49 -6.09 23.19
C VAL A 240 4.05 -4.92 22.33
N GLU A 241 4.02 -3.75 22.90
CA GLU A 241 3.72 -2.54 22.14
C GLU A 241 4.83 -2.26 21.12
N ASP A 242 4.46 -1.93 19.89
CA ASP A 242 5.38 -1.34 18.94
C ASP A 242 5.53 0.15 19.24
N ALA A 243 6.54 0.48 20.05
CA ALA A 243 6.77 1.84 20.54
C ALA A 243 6.90 2.88 19.43
N ARG A 244 7.35 2.46 18.23
CA ARG A 244 7.44 3.36 17.08
C ARG A 244 6.07 3.66 16.51
N LEU A 245 5.25 2.64 16.29
CA LEU A 245 3.88 2.82 15.80
C LEU A 245 3.09 3.68 16.77
N ALA A 246 3.17 3.38 18.08
CA ALA A 246 2.53 4.16 19.12
C ALA A 246 2.97 5.64 19.10
N LYS A 247 4.28 5.88 19.00
CA LYS A 247 4.83 7.24 18.87
C LYS A 247 4.35 7.93 17.58
N THR A 248 4.29 7.20 16.48
CA THR A 248 3.81 7.75 15.19
C THR A 248 2.34 8.17 15.32
N PHE A 249 1.48 7.33 15.90
CA PHE A 249 0.08 7.69 16.11
C PHE A 249 -0.09 8.85 17.10
N ALA A 250 0.69 8.91 18.18
CA ALA A 250 0.68 10.04 19.10
C ALA A 250 1.01 11.37 18.40
N GLY A 251 1.96 11.36 17.45
CA GLY A 251 2.29 12.52 16.62
C GLY A 251 1.25 12.89 15.56
N LEU A 252 0.25 12.02 15.33
CA LEU A 252 -0.87 12.25 14.42
C LEU A 252 -2.13 12.77 15.13
N ALA A 253 -2.15 12.78 16.47
CA ALA A 253 -3.27 13.37 17.21
C ALA A 253 -3.47 14.84 16.81
N PRO A 254 -4.71 15.34 16.76
CA PRO A 254 -5.04 16.69 16.33
C PRO A 254 -4.44 17.74 17.26
#